data_d9f988fc745fa565ff759827951c8991
#
_entry.id   d9f988fc745fa565ff759827951c8991
#
_cell.length_a   1.000
_cell.length_b   1.000
_cell.length_c   1.000
_cell.angle_alpha   90.00
_cell.angle_beta   90.00
_cell.angle_gamma   90.00
#
_symmetry.space_group_name_H-M   'P 1'
#
loop_
_entity.id
_entity.type
_entity.pdbx_description
1 polymer ?
#
loop_
_entity_poly.entity_id
_entity_poly.type
_entity_poly.pdbx_seq_one_letter_code
_entity_poly.pdbx_strand_id
1 'polypeptide(L)'
;MKPKFFRTPAAFRAWLQRHHGTAAELLVGFYKRGAGTPSITWPEAVDEALCFGWIDGLRRRVDERRYTIRFTPRRPGSIWSAVNIRRALALAAEGRMAAAGHKAFEARRPNRSGRYSYEQRPRRLVAPYAGMLSRNAAAQKFFLAQIPSYRRAATWWVLSAKKEETRLKRARTLIELSARDKQIPQFLRPAARSRRSIQRALLAPHGSGGVAEGYDPKAASPRR
;
A
#
# COMPACT_ATOMS: atom_id res chain seq x y z
N MET A 1 14.25 15.49 5.49
CA MET A 1 15.09 14.40 6.03
C MET A 1 15.61 13.56 4.88
N LYS A 2 16.94 13.24 4.84
CA LYS A 2 17.52 12.33 3.85
C LYS A 2 17.22 10.86 4.23
N PRO A 3 16.86 9.98 3.29
CA PRO A 3 16.62 8.57 3.59
C PRO A 3 17.93 7.84 3.94
N LYS A 4 17.85 6.95 4.93
CA LYS A 4 18.95 6.06 5.31
C LYS A 4 18.70 4.67 4.75
N PHE A 5 19.67 4.14 4.02
CA PHE A 5 19.61 2.80 3.45
C PHE A 5 20.39 1.83 4.33
N PHE A 6 19.81 0.66 4.58
CA PHE A 6 20.45 -0.41 5.33
C PHE A 6 20.61 -1.63 4.41
N ARG A 7 21.79 -2.24 4.43
CA ARG A 7 22.06 -3.43 3.60
C ARG A 7 21.48 -4.71 4.21
N THR A 8 21.42 -4.76 5.54
CA THR A 8 20.98 -5.95 6.30
C THR A 8 20.05 -5.58 7.44
N PRO A 9 19.21 -6.51 7.92
CA PRO A 9 18.40 -6.32 9.14
C PRO A 9 19.25 -5.97 10.35
N ALA A 10 20.43 -6.60 10.53
CA ALA A 10 21.35 -6.35 11.62
C ALA A 10 21.84 -4.88 11.64
N ALA A 11 22.11 -4.30 10.48
CA ALA A 11 22.52 -2.89 10.39
C ALA A 11 21.38 -1.93 10.82
N PHE A 12 20.13 -2.24 10.49
CA PHE A 12 18.98 -1.46 10.95
C PHE A 12 18.73 -1.67 12.45
N ARG A 13 18.84 -2.91 12.95
CA ARG A 13 18.76 -3.23 14.37
C ARG A 13 19.80 -2.45 15.19
N ALA A 14 21.04 -2.41 14.74
CA ALA A 14 22.10 -1.66 15.40
C ALA A 14 21.83 -0.14 15.43
N TRP A 15 21.16 0.40 14.43
CA TRP A 15 20.71 1.79 14.46
C TRP A 15 19.58 1.98 15.49
N LEU A 16 18.58 1.10 15.50
CA LEU A 16 17.49 1.15 16.49
C LEU A 16 17.99 1.02 17.91
N GLN A 17 18.95 0.13 18.20
CA GLN A 17 19.56 -0.01 19.51
C GLN A 17 20.10 1.31 20.05
N ARG A 18 20.74 2.11 19.19
CA ARG A 18 21.35 3.39 19.58
C ARG A 18 20.38 4.55 19.63
N HIS A 19 19.31 4.52 18.83
CA HIS A 19 18.52 5.73 18.55
C HIS A 19 17.03 5.60 18.85
N HIS A 20 16.49 4.41 19.14
CA HIS A 20 15.04 4.22 19.30
C HIS A 20 14.40 5.09 20.39
N GLY A 21 15.16 5.44 21.43
CA GLY A 21 14.66 6.24 22.56
C GLY A 21 14.78 7.76 22.35
N THR A 22 15.62 8.20 21.39
CA THR A 22 15.93 9.62 21.18
C THR A 22 15.44 10.15 19.84
N ALA A 23 15.36 9.30 18.80
CA ALA A 23 14.90 9.71 17.49
C ALA A 23 13.36 9.75 17.42
N ALA A 24 12.82 10.87 16.93
CA ALA A 24 11.38 11.02 16.71
C ALA A 24 10.87 10.25 15.48
N GLU A 25 11.73 10.08 14.47
CA GLU A 25 11.42 9.33 13.25
C GLU A 25 12.67 8.96 12.47
N LEU A 26 12.53 8.01 11.55
CA LEU A 26 13.56 7.65 10.57
C LEU A 26 12.92 7.42 9.20
N LEU A 27 13.49 8.02 8.16
CA LEU A 27 13.14 7.71 6.78
C LEU A 27 14.06 6.61 6.26
N VAL A 28 13.52 5.38 6.16
CA VAL A 28 14.28 4.23 5.65
C VAL A 28 14.10 4.13 4.14
N GLY A 29 15.22 4.02 3.43
CA GLY A 29 15.28 3.78 1.99
C GLY A 29 15.36 2.29 1.67
N PHE A 30 14.68 1.89 0.62
CA PHE A 30 14.63 0.51 0.12
C PHE A 30 14.90 0.47 -1.37
N TYR A 31 15.67 -0.53 -1.81
CA TYR A 31 15.77 -0.87 -3.21
C TYR A 31 14.69 -1.91 -3.58
N LYS A 32 14.11 -1.77 -4.78
CA LYS A 32 13.16 -2.76 -5.30
C LYS A 32 13.89 -4.04 -5.72
N ARG A 33 13.18 -5.16 -5.74
CA ARG A 33 13.70 -6.40 -6.32
C ARG A 33 14.16 -6.14 -7.76
N GLY A 34 15.33 -6.64 -8.11
CA GLY A 34 15.92 -6.42 -9.44
C GLY A 34 16.68 -5.10 -9.60
N ALA A 35 16.81 -4.27 -8.55
CA ALA A 35 17.61 -3.06 -8.60
C ALA A 35 19.13 -3.30 -8.61
N GLY A 36 19.58 -4.56 -8.38
CA GLY A 36 21.01 -4.91 -8.33
C GLY A 36 21.76 -4.41 -7.10
N THR A 37 21.08 -3.77 -6.16
CA THR A 37 21.67 -3.24 -4.92
C THR A 37 21.05 -3.92 -3.71
N PRO A 38 21.86 -4.57 -2.83
CA PRO A 38 21.36 -5.19 -1.62
C PRO A 38 20.70 -4.17 -0.68
N SER A 39 19.57 -4.55 -0.12
CA SER A 39 18.81 -3.73 0.83
C SER A 39 17.97 -4.63 1.72
N ILE A 40 17.80 -4.21 2.97
CA ILE A 40 16.80 -4.79 3.84
C ILE A 40 15.42 -4.77 3.15
N THR A 41 14.64 -5.81 3.32
CA THR A 41 13.25 -5.86 2.84
C THR A 41 12.31 -5.16 3.82
N TRP A 42 11.13 -4.75 3.33
CA TRP A 42 10.12 -4.14 4.20
C TRP A 42 9.67 -5.05 5.36
N PRO A 43 9.39 -6.34 5.16
CA PRO A 43 9.04 -7.22 6.30
C PRO A 43 10.14 -7.30 7.36
N GLU A 44 11.40 -7.45 6.96
CA GLU A 44 12.53 -7.47 7.88
C GLU A 44 12.65 -6.15 8.66
N ALA A 45 12.45 -5.03 7.98
CA ALA A 45 12.47 -3.72 8.64
C ALA A 45 11.33 -3.56 9.65
N VAL A 46 10.12 -4.07 9.36
CA VAL A 46 8.99 -4.08 10.30
C VAL A 46 9.31 -4.94 11.52
N ASP A 47 9.92 -6.11 11.32
CA ASP A 47 10.30 -6.98 12.41
C ASP A 47 11.29 -6.32 13.37
N GLU A 48 12.35 -5.73 12.85
CA GLU A 48 13.32 -5.01 13.69
C GLU A 48 12.69 -3.80 14.36
N ALA A 49 11.84 -3.05 13.67
CA ALA A 49 11.11 -1.92 14.25
C ALA A 49 10.20 -2.34 15.41
N LEU A 50 9.44 -3.44 15.25
CA LEU A 50 8.58 -3.98 16.32
C LEU A 50 9.39 -4.36 17.55
N CYS A 51 10.60 -4.92 17.39
CA CYS A 51 11.48 -5.27 18.48
C CYS A 51 11.84 -4.07 19.38
N PHE A 52 11.80 -2.85 18.87
CA PHE A 52 12.11 -1.63 19.61
C PHE A 52 10.88 -0.71 19.83
N GLY A 53 9.65 -1.23 19.61
CA GLY A 53 8.43 -0.47 19.81
C GLY A 53 8.17 0.59 18.74
N TRP A 54 8.75 0.42 17.56
CA TRP A 54 8.54 1.28 16.38
C TRP A 54 7.58 0.65 15.39
N ILE A 55 7.10 1.47 14.44
CA ILE A 55 6.17 1.03 13.38
C ILE A 55 6.44 1.77 12.09
N ASP A 56 6.19 1.10 10.99
CA ASP A 56 6.18 1.70 9.66
C ASP A 56 4.97 2.61 9.43
N GLY A 57 5.17 3.60 8.60
CA GLY A 57 4.13 4.52 8.15
C GLY A 57 4.00 4.53 6.63
N LEU A 58 3.83 5.71 6.06
CA LEU A 58 3.56 5.88 4.64
C LEU A 58 4.77 5.52 3.78
N ARG A 59 4.53 4.64 2.78
CA ARG A 59 5.48 4.35 1.71
C ARG A 59 5.40 5.41 0.62
N ARG A 60 6.56 5.95 0.21
CA ARG A 60 6.68 6.91 -0.89
C ARG A 60 7.64 6.38 -1.96
N ARG A 61 7.26 6.45 -3.23
CA ARG A 61 8.16 6.18 -4.35
C ARG A 61 9.17 7.31 -4.46
N VAL A 62 10.43 6.96 -4.65
CA VAL A 62 11.51 7.91 -4.98
C VAL A 62 11.72 7.91 -6.50
N ASP A 63 11.98 6.73 -7.06
CA ASP A 63 12.21 6.54 -8.50
C ASP A 63 11.82 5.12 -8.97
N GLU A 64 12.27 4.71 -10.15
CA GLU A 64 11.99 3.37 -10.70
C GLU A 64 12.63 2.25 -9.88
N ARG A 65 13.71 2.52 -9.14
CA ARG A 65 14.51 1.52 -8.42
C ARG A 65 14.33 1.60 -6.90
N ARG A 66 13.85 2.72 -6.35
CA ARG A 66 13.85 3.00 -4.91
C ARG A 66 12.50 3.50 -4.40
N TYR A 67 12.25 3.25 -3.13
CA TYR A 67 11.16 3.83 -2.37
C TYR A 67 11.61 4.07 -0.92
N THR A 68 10.86 4.85 -0.18
CA THR A 68 11.09 5.11 1.24
C THR A 68 9.87 4.77 2.07
N ILE A 69 10.10 4.41 3.33
CA ILE A 69 9.07 4.27 4.35
C ILE A 69 9.54 5.02 5.59
N ARG A 70 8.63 5.79 6.18
CA ARG A 70 8.88 6.47 7.44
C ARG A 70 8.59 5.52 8.59
N PHE A 71 9.54 5.37 9.49
CA PHE A 71 9.39 4.64 10.75
C PHE A 71 9.32 5.62 11.91
N THR A 72 8.49 5.33 12.91
CA THR A 72 8.31 6.17 14.12
C THR A 72 8.09 5.29 15.35
N PRO A 73 8.41 5.80 16.55
CA PRO A 73 7.97 5.16 17.79
C PRO A 73 6.45 5.00 17.81
N ARG A 74 5.98 3.89 18.32
CA ARG A 74 4.54 3.67 18.49
C ARG A 74 3.99 4.59 19.58
N ARG A 75 2.91 5.28 19.27
CA ARG A 75 2.18 6.07 20.28
C ARG A 75 1.49 5.14 21.25
N PRO A 76 1.48 5.46 22.57
CA PRO A 76 0.71 4.71 23.54
C PRO A 76 -0.76 4.58 23.10
N GLY A 77 -1.33 3.37 23.24
CA GLY A 77 -2.71 3.10 22.84
C GLY A 77 -2.97 3.12 21.33
N SER A 78 -1.93 3.16 20.47
CA SER A 78 -2.09 3.03 19.02
C SER A 78 -2.71 1.67 18.64
N ILE A 79 -3.39 1.64 17.50
CA ILE A 79 -4.00 0.41 16.97
C ILE A 79 -2.90 -0.55 16.52
N TRP A 80 -3.01 -1.81 16.90
CA TRP A 80 -2.18 -2.89 16.40
C TRP A 80 -2.97 -3.75 15.42
N SER A 81 -2.40 -4.05 14.27
CA SER A 81 -2.97 -5.01 13.33
C SER A 81 -2.82 -6.43 13.88
N ALA A 82 -3.72 -7.34 13.50
CA ALA A 82 -3.61 -8.75 13.85
C ALA A 82 -2.29 -9.37 13.33
N VAL A 83 -1.82 -8.89 12.17
CA VAL A 83 -0.52 -9.31 11.60
C VAL A 83 0.63 -8.87 12.51
N ASN A 84 0.66 -7.60 12.92
CA ASN A 84 1.73 -7.08 13.78
C ASN A 84 1.69 -7.69 15.19
N ILE A 85 0.50 -8.00 15.71
CA ILE A 85 0.35 -8.72 16.99
C ILE A 85 0.98 -10.11 16.91
N ARG A 86 0.60 -10.91 15.90
CA ARG A 86 1.18 -12.24 15.70
C ARG A 86 2.69 -12.19 15.52
N ARG A 87 3.19 -11.20 14.75
CA ARG A 87 4.63 -11.07 14.52
C ARG A 87 5.37 -10.66 15.78
N ALA A 88 4.83 -9.72 16.58
CA ALA A 88 5.43 -9.35 17.86
C ALA A 88 5.49 -10.52 18.85
N LEU A 89 4.43 -11.35 18.92
CA LEU A 89 4.45 -12.57 19.74
C LEU A 89 5.52 -13.55 19.29
N ALA A 90 5.66 -13.76 17.98
CA ALA A 90 6.72 -14.63 17.44
C ALA A 90 8.11 -14.07 17.77
N LEU A 91 8.35 -12.77 17.59
CA LEU A 91 9.62 -12.13 17.91
C LEU A 91 9.95 -12.17 19.41
N ALA A 92 8.93 -12.12 20.27
CA ALA A 92 9.10 -12.29 21.71
C ALA A 92 9.50 -13.74 22.06
N ALA A 93 8.86 -14.73 21.44
CA ALA A 93 9.22 -16.14 21.61
C ALA A 93 10.63 -16.47 21.08
N GLU A 94 11.06 -15.77 20.02
CA GLU A 94 12.42 -15.84 19.48
C GLU A 94 13.47 -15.12 20.35
N GLY A 95 13.07 -14.47 21.46
CA GLY A 95 13.97 -13.69 22.32
C GLY A 95 14.52 -12.40 21.69
N ARG A 96 13.93 -11.94 20.60
CA ARG A 96 14.41 -10.80 19.81
C ARG A 96 13.92 -9.44 20.29
N MET A 97 12.82 -9.41 21.08
CA MET A 97 12.21 -8.17 21.54
C MET A 97 13.09 -7.48 22.60
N ALA A 98 13.37 -6.20 22.39
CA ALA A 98 13.99 -5.34 23.39
C ALA A 98 12.93 -4.87 24.42
N ALA A 99 13.39 -4.37 25.59
CA ALA A 99 12.50 -3.86 26.64
C ALA A 99 11.50 -2.79 26.12
N ALA A 100 11.95 -1.90 25.24
CA ALA A 100 11.09 -0.89 24.61
C ALA A 100 10.00 -1.52 23.71
N GLY A 101 10.30 -2.61 23.03
CA GLY A 101 9.35 -3.38 22.23
C GLY A 101 8.28 -4.04 23.09
N HIS A 102 8.68 -4.71 24.19
CA HIS A 102 7.77 -5.29 25.17
C HIS A 102 6.84 -4.21 25.76
N LYS A 103 7.39 -3.12 26.27
CA LYS A 103 6.64 -1.99 26.81
C LYS A 103 5.60 -1.46 25.82
N ALA A 104 5.96 -1.27 24.56
CA ALA A 104 5.04 -0.80 23.53
C ALA A 104 3.94 -1.83 23.20
N PHE A 105 4.27 -3.13 23.26
CA PHE A 105 3.32 -4.20 23.02
C PHE A 105 2.32 -4.36 24.17
N GLU A 106 2.76 -4.26 25.40
CA GLU A 106 1.92 -4.32 26.63
C GLU A 106 0.99 -3.11 26.74
N ALA A 107 1.47 -1.92 26.35
CA ALA A 107 0.66 -0.69 26.32
C ALA A 107 -0.45 -0.69 25.27
N ARG A 108 -0.59 -1.76 24.45
CA ARG A 108 -1.68 -1.88 23.46
C ARG A 108 -3.03 -2.02 24.18
N ARG A 109 -4.06 -1.41 23.59
CA ARG A 109 -5.43 -1.55 24.07
C ARG A 109 -6.12 -2.73 23.37
N PRO A 110 -6.56 -3.79 24.07
CA PRO A 110 -7.21 -4.96 23.47
C PRO A 110 -8.43 -4.59 22.62
N ASN A 111 -9.25 -3.65 23.09
CA ASN A 111 -10.45 -3.17 22.40
C ASN A 111 -10.17 -2.37 21.12
N ARG A 112 -8.92 -1.94 20.89
CA ARG A 112 -8.46 -1.25 19.68
C ARG A 112 -7.56 -2.11 18.79
N SER A 113 -7.25 -3.34 19.19
CA SER A 113 -6.38 -4.26 18.46
C SER A 113 -7.18 -5.10 17.47
N GLY A 114 -6.57 -5.45 16.31
CA GLY A 114 -7.19 -6.27 15.27
C GLY A 114 -8.37 -5.61 14.54
N ARG A 115 -8.54 -4.29 14.65
CA ARG A 115 -9.69 -3.55 14.09
C ARG A 115 -9.39 -2.76 12.83
N TYR A 116 -8.29 -3.05 12.14
CA TYR A 116 -8.08 -2.40 10.86
C TYR A 116 -9.16 -2.82 9.86
N SER A 117 -9.77 -1.85 9.21
CA SER A 117 -10.86 -2.06 8.26
C SER A 117 -10.54 -3.07 7.16
N TYR A 118 -9.26 -3.19 6.78
CA TYR A 118 -8.82 -4.16 5.78
C TYR A 118 -8.74 -5.60 6.32
N GLU A 119 -8.60 -5.81 7.64
CA GLU A 119 -8.57 -7.14 8.28
C GLU A 119 -9.97 -7.72 8.42
N GLN A 120 -10.96 -6.84 8.56
CA GLN A 120 -12.38 -7.18 8.70
C GLN A 120 -13.12 -7.16 7.37
N ARG A 121 -12.43 -6.93 6.24
CA ARG A 121 -13.09 -6.92 4.92
C ARG A 121 -13.66 -8.29 4.60
N PRO A 122 -14.98 -8.41 4.37
CA PRO A 122 -15.58 -9.64 3.94
C PRO A 122 -14.89 -10.15 2.67
N ARG A 123 -14.51 -11.42 2.67
CA ARG A 123 -13.86 -12.05 1.51
C ARG A 123 -14.86 -12.51 0.45
N ARG A 124 -16.15 -12.60 0.83
CA ARG A 124 -17.26 -13.04 -0.02
C ARG A 124 -18.45 -12.11 0.16
N LEU A 125 -19.30 -12.03 -0.85
CA LEU A 125 -20.60 -11.40 -0.69
C LEU A 125 -21.43 -12.20 0.33
N VAL A 126 -22.21 -11.49 1.14
CA VAL A 126 -23.15 -12.06 2.10
C VAL A 126 -24.57 -11.88 1.61
N ALA A 127 -25.55 -12.52 2.24
CA ALA A 127 -26.95 -12.27 1.95
C ALA A 127 -27.31 -10.80 2.20
N PRO A 128 -28.20 -10.20 1.40
CA PRO A 128 -28.92 -10.79 0.26
C PRO A 128 -28.11 -10.81 -1.06
N TYR A 129 -26.96 -10.12 -1.13
CA TYR A 129 -26.18 -9.86 -2.36
C TYR A 129 -25.60 -11.14 -2.97
N ALA A 130 -25.20 -12.10 -2.12
CA ALA A 130 -24.74 -13.39 -2.58
C ALA A 130 -25.86 -14.13 -3.35
N GLY A 131 -27.08 -14.11 -2.81
CA GLY A 131 -28.25 -14.67 -3.47
C GLY A 131 -28.62 -13.96 -4.77
N MET A 132 -28.44 -12.63 -4.82
CA MET A 132 -28.66 -11.88 -6.07
C MET A 132 -27.67 -12.31 -7.16
N LEU A 133 -26.41 -12.49 -6.82
CA LEU A 133 -25.37 -12.92 -7.77
C LEU A 133 -25.63 -14.36 -8.24
N SER A 134 -25.99 -15.28 -7.35
CA SER A 134 -26.23 -16.69 -7.69
C SER A 134 -27.42 -16.91 -8.60
N ARG A 135 -28.43 -16.03 -8.57
CA ARG A 135 -29.57 -16.07 -9.49
C ARG A 135 -29.22 -15.76 -10.94
N ASN A 136 -28.04 -15.18 -11.20
CA ASN A 136 -27.53 -14.92 -12.54
C ASN A 136 -26.29 -15.78 -12.80
N ALA A 137 -26.49 -16.93 -13.43
CA ALA A 137 -25.43 -17.92 -13.65
C ALA A 137 -24.25 -17.38 -14.46
N ALA A 138 -24.50 -16.55 -15.49
CA ALA A 138 -23.43 -15.92 -16.29
C ALA A 138 -22.57 -14.96 -15.43
N ALA A 139 -23.23 -14.08 -14.67
CA ALA A 139 -22.54 -13.16 -13.78
C ALA A 139 -21.73 -13.89 -12.70
N GLN A 140 -22.29 -14.93 -12.10
CA GLN A 140 -21.63 -15.73 -11.08
C GLN A 140 -20.39 -16.43 -11.65
N LYS A 141 -20.51 -17.08 -12.80
CA LYS A 141 -19.40 -17.75 -13.50
C LYS A 141 -18.27 -16.77 -13.76
N PHE A 142 -18.56 -15.64 -14.39
CA PHE A 142 -17.57 -14.61 -14.66
C PHE A 142 -16.90 -14.07 -13.39
N PHE A 143 -17.70 -13.72 -12.37
CA PHE A 143 -17.17 -13.16 -11.13
C PHE A 143 -16.26 -14.14 -10.38
N LEU A 144 -16.63 -15.43 -10.32
CA LEU A 144 -15.83 -16.45 -9.64
C LEU A 144 -14.53 -16.77 -10.40
N ALA A 145 -14.50 -16.63 -11.71
CA ALA A 145 -13.31 -16.80 -12.54
C ALA A 145 -12.30 -15.63 -12.39
N GLN A 146 -12.71 -14.51 -11.80
CA GLN A 146 -11.81 -13.38 -11.63
C GLN A 146 -10.72 -13.62 -10.59
N ILE A 147 -9.57 -12.90 -10.74
CA ILE A 147 -8.46 -12.97 -9.80
C ILE A 147 -8.90 -12.59 -8.38
N PRO A 148 -8.31 -13.20 -7.33
CA PRO A 148 -8.75 -12.99 -5.95
C PRO A 148 -8.72 -11.52 -5.50
N SER A 149 -7.80 -10.70 -6.04
CA SER A 149 -7.71 -9.27 -5.71
C SER A 149 -8.93 -8.49 -6.21
N TYR A 150 -9.41 -8.76 -7.44
CA TYR A 150 -10.61 -8.13 -7.98
C TYR A 150 -11.85 -8.56 -7.20
N ARG A 151 -12.03 -9.86 -6.94
CA ARG A 151 -13.16 -10.36 -6.15
C ARG A 151 -13.25 -9.69 -4.79
N ARG A 152 -12.12 -9.55 -4.08
CA ARG A 152 -12.08 -8.86 -2.78
C ARG A 152 -12.42 -7.37 -2.90
N ALA A 153 -11.89 -6.69 -3.92
CA ALA A 153 -12.15 -5.27 -4.15
C ALA A 153 -13.63 -5.02 -4.46
N ALA A 154 -14.23 -5.80 -5.36
CA ALA A 154 -15.63 -5.70 -5.74
C ALA A 154 -16.58 -6.04 -4.58
N THR A 155 -16.29 -7.11 -3.83
CA THR A 155 -17.03 -7.47 -2.61
C THR A 155 -17.01 -6.32 -1.60
N TRP A 156 -15.82 -5.76 -1.33
CA TRP A 156 -15.70 -4.64 -0.41
C TRP A 156 -16.44 -3.41 -0.90
N TRP A 157 -16.39 -3.10 -2.18
CA TRP A 157 -17.10 -1.98 -2.77
C TRP A 157 -18.61 -2.08 -2.56
N VAL A 158 -19.19 -3.25 -2.73
CA VAL A 158 -20.61 -3.48 -2.45
C VAL A 158 -20.89 -3.29 -0.96
N LEU A 159 -20.15 -3.98 -0.08
CA LEU A 159 -20.48 -4.09 1.34
C LEU A 159 -20.06 -2.88 2.19
N SER A 160 -19.14 -2.05 1.72
CA SER A 160 -18.66 -0.88 2.44
C SER A 160 -19.59 0.33 2.42
N ALA A 161 -20.62 0.33 1.57
CA ALA A 161 -21.58 1.42 1.54
C ALA A 161 -22.39 1.47 2.84
N LYS A 162 -22.60 2.66 3.38
CA LYS A 162 -23.33 2.85 4.63
C LYS A 162 -24.84 2.56 4.46
N LYS A 163 -25.42 3.06 3.36
CA LYS A 163 -26.86 2.90 3.06
C LYS A 163 -27.13 1.60 2.31
N GLU A 164 -28.17 0.90 2.71
CA GLU A 164 -28.58 -0.35 2.08
C GLU A 164 -28.94 -0.17 0.60
N GLU A 165 -29.64 0.88 0.26
CA GLU A 165 -29.95 1.24 -1.13
C GLU A 165 -28.69 1.32 -2.00
N THR A 166 -27.62 1.94 -1.46
CA THR A 166 -26.35 2.04 -2.17
C THR A 166 -25.68 0.68 -2.34
N ARG A 167 -25.80 -0.22 -1.34
CA ARG A 167 -25.29 -1.59 -1.45
C ARG A 167 -26.03 -2.35 -2.54
N LEU A 168 -27.36 -2.26 -2.56
CA LEU A 168 -28.21 -2.89 -3.59
C LEU A 168 -27.87 -2.37 -4.99
N LYS A 169 -27.74 -1.05 -5.15
CA LYS A 169 -27.33 -0.43 -6.42
C LYS A 169 -25.97 -0.98 -6.89
N ARG A 170 -24.99 -1.00 -6.01
CA ARG A 170 -23.65 -1.53 -6.32
C ARG A 170 -23.67 -3.02 -6.64
N ALA A 171 -24.46 -3.81 -5.93
CA ALA A 171 -24.61 -5.23 -6.22
C ALA A 171 -25.24 -5.47 -7.60
N ARG A 172 -26.29 -4.72 -7.96
CA ARG A 172 -26.87 -4.75 -9.30
C ARG A 172 -25.85 -4.41 -10.38
N THR A 173 -25.13 -3.31 -10.21
CA THR A 173 -24.03 -2.92 -11.15
C THR A 173 -22.98 -3.99 -11.30
N LEU A 174 -22.55 -4.63 -10.19
CA LEU A 174 -21.61 -5.74 -10.24
C LEU A 174 -22.16 -6.90 -11.08
N ILE A 175 -23.41 -7.30 -10.85
CA ILE A 175 -24.08 -8.39 -11.53
C ILE A 175 -24.26 -8.08 -13.02
N GLU A 176 -24.76 -6.91 -13.37
CA GLU A 176 -24.98 -6.47 -14.76
C GLU A 176 -23.68 -6.45 -15.57
N LEU A 177 -22.62 -5.90 -14.99
CA LEU A 177 -21.31 -5.87 -15.66
C LEU A 177 -20.73 -7.28 -15.79
N SER A 178 -20.81 -8.08 -14.73
CA SER A 178 -20.33 -9.47 -14.76
C SER A 178 -21.08 -10.34 -15.77
N ALA A 179 -22.39 -10.16 -15.94
CA ALA A 179 -23.20 -10.85 -16.94
C ALA A 179 -22.79 -10.51 -18.39
N ARG A 180 -22.10 -9.38 -18.58
CA ARG A 180 -21.54 -8.91 -19.86
C ARG A 180 -20.03 -9.16 -19.96
N ASP A 181 -19.47 -10.03 -19.15
CA ASP A 181 -18.03 -10.33 -19.06
C ASP A 181 -17.15 -9.11 -18.81
N LYS A 182 -17.68 -8.10 -18.07
CA LYS A 182 -16.96 -6.86 -17.77
C LYS A 182 -16.68 -6.73 -16.28
N GLN A 183 -15.49 -6.23 -15.97
CA GLN A 183 -15.13 -5.81 -14.62
C GLN A 183 -15.67 -4.40 -14.34
N ILE A 184 -15.83 -4.06 -13.06
CA ILE A 184 -16.18 -2.71 -12.63
C ILE A 184 -15.05 -1.75 -13.08
N PRO A 185 -15.34 -0.68 -13.85
CA PRO A 185 -14.33 0.16 -14.51
C PRO A 185 -13.26 0.72 -13.57
N GLN A 186 -13.65 1.15 -12.37
CA GLN A 186 -12.71 1.72 -11.38
C GLN A 186 -11.68 0.71 -10.84
N PHE A 187 -11.85 -0.60 -11.08
CA PHE A 187 -10.91 -1.65 -10.69
C PHE A 187 -10.09 -2.19 -11.87
N LEU A 188 -10.33 -1.70 -13.06
CA LEU A 188 -9.47 -1.99 -14.20
C LEU A 188 -8.08 -1.42 -13.91
N ARG A 189 -7.06 -2.27 -13.97
CA ARG A 189 -5.69 -1.77 -13.99
C ARG A 189 -5.51 -0.97 -15.29
N PRO A 190 -4.95 0.24 -15.25
CA PRO A 190 -4.48 0.88 -16.47
C PRO A 190 -3.61 -0.15 -17.20
N ALA A 191 -3.89 -0.39 -18.46
CA ALA A 191 -3.05 -1.26 -19.28
C ALA A 191 -1.59 -0.84 -19.06
N ALA A 192 -0.75 -1.77 -18.60
CA ALA A 192 0.67 -1.49 -18.45
C ALA A 192 1.14 -0.95 -19.80
N ARG A 193 1.60 0.31 -19.84
CA ARG A 193 2.18 0.89 -21.05
C ARG A 193 3.23 -0.11 -21.53
N SER A 194 2.95 -0.76 -22.65
CA SER A 194 3.81 -1.79 -23.21
C SER A 194 5.20 -1.17 -23.37
N ARG A 195 6.24 -1.90 -22.98
CA ARG A 195 7.63 -1.46 -23.21
C ARG A 195 7.88 -1.07 -24.68
N ARG A 196 7.11 -1.66 -25.60
CA ARG A 196 7.12 -1.32 -27.03
C ARG A 196 6.63 0.09 -27.36
N SER A 197 5.61 0.61 -26.62
CA SER A 197 5.13 1.99 -26.86
C SER A 197 6.11 3.05 -26.33
N ILE A 198 6.85 2.76 -25.27
CA ILE A 198 7.90 3.65 -24.75
C ILE A 198 9.09 3.65 -25.71
N GLN A 199 9.48 2.49 -26.24
CA GLN A 199 10.60 2.37 -27.18
C GLN A 199 10.29 3.00 -28.54
N ARG A 200 9.03 2.94 -28.99
CA ARG A 200 8.57 3.61 -30.21
C ARG A 200 8.51 5.14 -30.07
N ALA A 201 8.21 5.66 -28.87
CA ALA A 201 8.24 7.09 -28.58
C ALA A 201 9.67 7.65 -28.46
N LEU A 202 10.64 6.82 -28.06
CA LEU A 202 12.07 7.18 -27.99
C LEU A 202 12.80 7.06 -29.33
N LEU A 203 12.23 6.33 -30.30
CA LEU A 203 12.79 6.11 -31.62
C LEU A 203 12.08 6.94 -32.72
N ALA A 204 11.16 7.83 -32.36
CA ALA A 204 10.60 8.77 -33.33
C ALA A 204 11.68 9.79 -33.72
N PRO A 205 12.01 9.95 -35.02
CA PRO A 205 13.02 10.90 -35.46
C PRO A 205 12.54 12.32 -35.11
N HIS A 206 13.39 13.10 -34.47
CA HIS A 206 13.18 14.53 -34.31
C HIS A 206 13.08 15.17 -35.70
N GLY A 207 11.88 15.59 -36.07
CA GLY A 207 11.66 16.39 -37.27
C GLY A 207 12.47 17.69 -37.20
N SER A 208 13.38 17.84 -38.12
CA SER A 208 14.15 19.06 -38.35
C SER A 208 13.26 20.15 -38.92
N GLY A 209 13.40 21.35 -38.41
CA GLY A 209 13.08 22.58 -39.13
C GLY A 209 11.94 23.43 -38.56
N GLY A 210 12.28 24.59 -38.01
CA GLY A 210 11.38 25.69 -37.71
C GLY A 210 12.13 26.76 -36.93
N VAL A 211 12.62 27.75 -37.64
CA VAL A 211 13.47 28.85 -37.19
C VAL A 211 12.82 29.72 -36.12
N ALA A 212 13.66 30.18 -35.22
CA ALA A 212 13.33 31.05 -34.10
C ALA A 212 12.85 32.42 -34.53
N GLU A 213 11.84 32.97 -33.88
CA GLU A 213 11.62 34.41 -33.74
C GLU A 213 11.44 34.78 -32.28
N GLY A 214 12.26 35.67 -31.88
CA GLY A 214 12.31 36.67 -30.85
C GLY A 214 11.44 36.51 -29.59
N TYR A 215 12.03 36.13 -28.48
CA TYR A 215 11.49 36.40 -27.13
C TYR A 215 12.32 37.51 -26.48
N ASP A 216 11.70 38.69 -26.29
CA ASP A 216 12.22 39.85 -25.57
C ASP A 216 11.88 39.73 -24.07
N PRO A 217 12.82 39.69 -23.15
CA PRO A 217 12.56 39.53 -21.72
C PRO A 217 12.39 40.83 -20.92
N LYS A 218 11.95 41.91 -21.55
CA LYS A 218 11.72 43.21 -20.86
C LYS A 218 10.34 43.79 -21.12
N ALA A 219 9.28 43.18 -20.56
CA ALA A 219 8.05 43.93 -20.28
C ALA A 219 7.17 43.13 -19.30
N ALA A 220 7.10 43.59 -18.08
CA ALA A 220 5.93 43.67 -17.21
C ALA A 220 6.25 43.30 -15.74
N SER A 221 6.78 44.23 -15.02
CA SER A 221 6.24 44.54 -13.67
C SER A 221 5.19 45.63 -13.87
N PRO A 222 4.05 45.68 -13.17
CA PRO A 222 3.99 46.24 -11.84
C PRO A 222 2.85 45.77 -10.90
N ARG A 223 3.11 45.91 -9.58
CA ARG A 223 2.23 46.41 -8.48
C ARG A 223 0.81 45.77 -8.35
N ARG A 224 0.40 45.23 -7.23
CA ARG A 224 0.38 45.63 -5.79
C ARG A 224 0.21 44.35 -4.95
#